data_3e6558909e1970d50752ead345b6c0c3
#
_entry.id   3e6558909e1970d50752ead345b6c0c3
#
_cell.length_a   1.000
_cell.length_b   1.000
_cell.length_c   1.000
_cell.angle_alpha   90.00
_cell.angle_beta   90.00
_cell.angle_gamma   90.00
#
_symmetry.space_group_name_H-M   'P 1'
#
loop_
_entity.id
_entity.type
_entity.pdbx_description
1 polymer ?
#
loop_
_entity_poly.entity_id
_entity_poly.type
_entity_poly.pdbx_seq_one_letter_code
_entity_poly.pdbx_strand_id
1 'polypeptide(L)'
;MQKQIFVIKANGKKVPFDPKKIEATCMRAGASKNLAEQIARKVSQQLSGTPRTREVYRMVLNALARVSEGFAINLRYRLKESIMSLGPAGFAFEIFVGRILENYGYNVIGTNLQEYGRCVKHEVDLVVKEPITDKKLMIECKYHNFPGIYTGLKESLYTHARFLDLSEVFDYEMLVCNTKVSDDVITYAKCIDQKLLCWRYPPDNCLENMIDKKGLYPITILRLQPKELENLSKNKFMLAKDLLNVEINQLTHITNIPIARLQRLQNTVKQIIH
;
A
#
# COMPACT_ATOMS: atom_id res chain seq x y z
N MET A 1 -6.09 22.10 33.77
CA MET A 1 -6.84 21.24 32.84
C MET A 1 -6.18 21.32 31.44
N GLN A 2 -5.60 20.23 30.92
CA GLN A 2 -5.09 20.22 29.55
C GLN A 2 -6.27 20.33 28.58
N LYS A 3 -6.23 21.37 27.74
CA LYS A 3 -7.28 21.61 26.73
C LYS A 3 -7.26 20.45 25.72
N GLN A 4 -8.37 19.73 25.63
CA GLN A 4 -8.48 18.61 24.67
C GLN A 4 -8.29 19.13 23.25
N ILE A 5 -7.25 18.63 22.56
CA ILE A 5 -6.94 18.99 21.18
C ILE A 5 -7.79 18.13 20.22
N PHE A 6 -8.31 18.75 19.19
CA PHE A 6 -9.04 18.06 18.11
C PHE A 6 -8.27 18.13 16.79
N VAL A 7 -8.47 17.15 15.95
CA VAL A 7 -7.90 17.10 14.58
C VAL A 7 -9.01 16.91 13.55
N ILE A 8 -8.82 17.52 12.37
CA ILE A 8 -9.73 17.36 11.22
C ILE A 8 -9.17 16.25 10.32
N LYS A 9 -9.95 15.18 10.12
CA LYS A 9 -9.62 14.10 9.19
C LYS A 9 -9.74 14.56 7.73
N ALA A 10 -9.17 13.77 6.79
CA ALA A 10 -9.26 14.07 5.35
C ALA A 10 -10.71 14.16 4.83
N ASN A 11 -11.66 13.44 5.44
CA ASN A 11 -13.10 13.52 5.13
C ASN A 11 -13.84 14.67 5.86
N GLY A 12 -13.12 15.62 6.47
CA GLY A 12 -13.70 16.76 7.18
C GLY A 12 -14.15 16.47 8.62
N LYS A 13 -14.23 15.24 9.07
CA LYS A 13 -14.70 14.88 10.42
C LYS A 13 -13.72 15.36 11.50
N LYS A 14 -14.22 16.12 12.48
CA LYS A 14 -13.47 16.54 13.65
C LYS A 14 -13.47 15.41 14.70
N VAL A 15 -12.30 15.02 15.20
CA VAL A 15 -12.13 13.95 16.20
C VAL A 15 -11.10 14.37 17.25
N PRO A 16 -11.15 13.83 18.48
CA PRO A 16 -10.10 14.04 19.47
C PRO A 16 -8.73 13.58 18.94
N PHE A 17 -7.69 14.35 19.22
CA PHE A 17 -6.31 13.96 18.95
C PHE A 17 -5.93 12.81 19.92
N ASP A 18 -5.30 11.78 19.36
CA ASP A 18 -4.86 10.61 20.09
C ASP A 18 -3.39 10.32 19.76
N PRO A 19 -2.44 10.60 20.68
CA PRO A 19 -1.02 10.37 20.47
C PRO A 19 -0.66 8.90 20.25
N LYS A 20 -1.45 7.97 20.81
CA LYS A 20 -1.25 6.52 20.62
C LYS A 20 -1.32 6.09 19.16
N LYS A 21 -2.05 6.84 18.33
CA LYS A 21 -2.08 6.58 16.87
C LYS A 21 -0.76 6.93 16.19
N ILE A 22 -0.04 7.95 16.67
CA ILE A 22 1.31 8.27 16.21
C ILE A 22 2.26 7.17 16.65
N GLU A 23 2.26 6.81 17.93
CA GLU A 23 3.09 5.73 18.50
C GLU A 23 2.93 4.44 17.70
N ALA A 24 1.69 3.96 17.56
CA ALA A 24 1.39 2.74 16.81
C ALA A 24 1.86 2.79 15.36
N THR A 25 1.78 3.95 14.70
CA THR A 25 2.24 4.10 13.30
C THR A 25 3.76 4.16 13.22
N CYS A 26 4.43 4.84 14.16
CA CYS A 26 5.89 4.85 14.25
C CYS A 26 6.44 3.44 14.51
N MET A 27 5.83 2.67 15.42
CA MET A 27 6.23 1.29 15.70
C MET A 27 6.07 0.39 14.48
N ARG A 28 4.97 0.49 13.73
CA ARG A 28 4.82 -0.25 12.45
C ARG A 28 5.87 0.14 11.42
N ALA A 29 6.29 1.40 11.41
CA ALA A 29 7.41 1.86 10.58
C ALA A 29 8.79 1.42 11.08
N GLY A 30 8.86 0.63 12.16
CA GLY A 30 10.09 0.06 12.72
C GLY A 30 10.74 0.91 13.81
N ALA A 31 10.05 1.92 14.36
CA ALA A 31 10.57 2.64 15.52
C ALA A 31 10.48 1.78 16.80
N SER A 32 11.49 1.89 17.67
CA SER A 32 11.39 1.36 19.03
C SER A 32 10.24 2.03 19.78
N LYS A 33 9.69 1.36 20.78
CA LYS A 33 8.61 1.91 21.62
C LYS A 33 9.00 3.26 22.23
N ASN A 34 10.23 3.36 22.74
CA ASN A 34 10.76 4.59 23.33
C ASN A 34 10.80 5.74 22.30
N LEU A 35 11.33 5.49 21.10
CA LEU A 35 11.36 6.49 20.03
C LEU A 35 9.94 6.90 19.61
N ALA A 36 9.03 5.94 19.45
CA ALA A 36 7.63 6.23 19.08
C ALA A 36 6.93 7.13 20.10
N GLU A 37 7.11 6.87 21.43
CA GLU A 37 6.60 7.69 22.51
C GLU A 37 7.23 9.10 22.53
N GLN A 38 8.54 9.21 22.30
CA GLN A 38 9.24 10.50 22.19
C GLN A 38 8.70 11.36 21.04
N ILE A 39 8.53 10.74 19.86
CA ILE A 39 7.98 11.43 18.68
C ILE A 39 6.55 11.88 18.95
N ALA A 40 5.69 11.00 19.49
CA ALA A 40 4.31 11.32 19.81
C ALA A 40 4.21 12.46 20.83
N ARG A 41 5.03 12.45 21.88
CA ARG A 41 5.11 13.52 22.90
C ARG A 41 5.53 14.84 22.26
N LYS A 42 6.62 14.83 21.48
CA LYS A 42 7.14 16.04 20.80
C LYS A 42 6.08 16.66 19.88
N VAL A 43 5.40 15.86 19.07
CA VAL A 43 4.32 16.32 18.20
C VAL A 43 3.17 16.88 19.03
N SER A 44 2.73 16.17 20.09
CA SER A 44 1.65 16.62 20.96
C SER A 44 1.92 18.01 21.59
N GLN A 45 3.16 18.26 22.00
CA GLN A 45 3.57 19.56 22.58
C GLN A 45 3.57 20.72 21.57
N GLN A 46 3.75 20.41 20.29
CA GLN A 46 3.78 21.40 19.21
C GLN A 46 2.40 21.68 18.61
N LEU A 47 1.39 20.86 18.93
CA LEU A 47 0.05 21.04 18.40
C LEU A 47 -0.65 22.23 19.03
N SER A 48 -1.25 23.05 18.20
CA SER A 48 -2.10 24.17 18.60
C SER A 48 -3.38 24.21 17.74
N GLY A 49 -4.46 24.74 18.28
CA GLY A 49 -5.73 24.89 17.58
C GLY A 49 -6.39 23.55 17.20
N THR A 50 -6.84 23.43 15.96
CA THR A 50 -7.47 22.23 15.40
C THR A 50 -6.80 21.86 14.08
N PRO A 51 -5.60 21.26 14.11
CA PRO A 51 -4.83 20.94 12.90
C PRO A 51 -5.51 19.85 12.07
N ARG A 52 -5.21 19.84 10.77
CA ARG A 52 -5.59 18.72 9.89
C ARG A 52 -4.65 17.53 10.13
N THR A 53 -5.14 16.30 9.94
CA THR A 53 -4.29 15.09 10.05
C THR A 53 -3.06 15.13 9.15
N ARG A 54 -3.10 15.83 8.01
CA ARG A 54 -1.95 16.05 7.11
C ARG A 54 -0.86 16.89 7.76
N GLU A 55 -1.22 17.88 8.59
CA GLU A 55 -0.26 18.71 9.33
C GLU A 55 0.43 17.89 10.41
N VAL A 56 -0.37 17.12 11.19
CA VAL A 56 0.17 16.18 12.19
C VAL A 56 1.15 15.20 11.52
N TYR A 57 0.78 14.63 10.39
CA TYR A 57 1.62 13.72 9.60
C TYR A 57 2.96 14.36 9.21
N ARG A 58 2.95 15.62 8.73
CA ARG A 58 4.19 16.36 8.41
C ARG A 58 5.05 16.60 9.63
N MET A 59 4.43 16.92 10.78
CA MET A 59 5.17 17.12 12.04
C MET A 59 5.88 15.83 12.48
N VAL A 60 5.23 14.66 12.35
CA VAL A 60 5.85 13.36 12.63
C VAL A 60 7.04 13.12 11.71
N LEU A 61 6.89 13.32 10.39
CA LEU A 61 7.98 13.14 9.43
C LEU A 61 9.17 14.08 9.73
N ASN A 62 8.91 15.34 10.10
CA ASN A 62 9.95 16.28 10.48
C ASN A 62 10.65 15.87 11.79
N ALA A 63 9.90 15.31 12.74
CA ALA A 63 10.48 14.83 13.99
C ALA A 63 11.37 13.60 13.74
N LEU A 64 10.92 12.64 12.92
CA LEU A 64 11.70 11.47 12.50
C LEU A 64 12.96 11.85 11.71
N ALA A 65 12.90 12.86 10.84
CA ALA A 65 14.06 13.32 10.06
C ALA A 65 15.22 13.89 10.91
N ARG A 66 14.96 14.22 12.18
CA ARG A 66 15.95 14.77 13.11
C ARG A 66 16.59 13.73 14.04
N VAL A 67 16.24 12.47 13.88
CA VAL A 67 16.76 11.37 14.68
C VAL A 67 17.72 10.54 13.84
N SER A 68 18.85 10.11 14.42
CA SER A 68 19.87 9.32 13.70
C SER A 68 19.34 8.06 13.05
N GLU A 69 18.44 7.33 13.73
CA GLU A 69 17.78 6.11 13.23
C GLU A 69 16.54 6.41 12.36
N GLY A 70 16.20 7.68 12.21
CA GLY A 70 14.92 8.12 11.67
C GLY A 70 14.77 7.99 10.16
N PHE A 71 15.85 7.80 9.39
CA PHE A 71 15.79 7.84 7.93
C PHE A 71 14.92 6.70 7.35
N ALA A 72 15.23 5.45 7.70
CA ALA A 72 14.46 4.29 7.23
C ALA A 72 13.03 4.30 7.78
N ILE A 73 12.88 4.66 9.06
CA ILE A 73 11.56 4.80 9.72
C ILE A 73 10.72 5.86 9.02
N ASN A 74 11.31 7.02 8.66
CA ASN A 74 10.63 8.09 7.93
C ASN A 74 10.09 7.61 6.57
N LEU A 75 10.88 6.83 5.82
CA LEU A 75 10.46 6.27 4.54
C LEU A 75 9.32 5.25 4.74
N ARG A 76 9.47 4.29 5.66
CA ARG A 76 8.42 3.30 5.95
C ARG A 76 7.14 3.96 6.51
N TYR A 77 7.24 5.01 7.31
CA TYR A 77 6.09 5.78 7.77
C TYR A 77 5.26 6.36 6.61
N ARG A 78 5.90 6.60 5.46
CA ARG A 78 5.26 7.10 4.22
C ARG A 78 4.69 6.02 3.33
N LEU A 79 4.75 4.74 3.72
CA LEU A 79 4.33 3.63 2.87
C LEU A 79 2.95 3.84 2.23
N LYS A 80 1.95 4.27 3.02
CA LYS A 80 0.61 4.51 2.48
C LYS A 80 0.59 5.63 1.43
N GLU A 81 1.32 6.72 1.67
CA GLU A 81 1.47 7.83 0.71
C GLU A 81 2.14 7.33 -0.57
N SER A 82 3.17 6.51 -0.44
CA SER A 82 3.91 5.93 -1.57
C SER A 82 3.02 5.04 -2.44
N ILE A 83 2.16 4.21 -1.83
CA ILE A 83 1.19 3.41 -2.58
C ILE A 83 0.18 4.33 -3.29
N MET A 84 -0.34 5.37 -2.63
CA MET A 84 -1.25 6.34 -3.23
C MET A 84 -0.62 7.15 -4.38
N SER A 85 0.69 7.08 -4.54
CA SER A 85 1.46 7.76 -5.59
C SER A 85 1.91 6.83 -6.72
N LEU A 86 1.39 5.60 -6.80
CA LEU A 86 1.74 4.64 -7.85
C LEU A 86 1.29 5.11 -9.26
N GLY A 87 0.33 6.01 -9.33
CA GLY A 87 -0.12 6.60 -10.59
C GLY A 87 -1.55 7.11 -10.52
N PRO A 88 -2.01 7.81 -11.56
CA PRO A 88 -3.39 8.32 -11.60
C PRO A 88 -4.43 7.22 -11.86
N ALA A 89 -4.02 6.12 -12.53
CA ALA A 89 -4.86 4.98 -12.89
C ALA A 89 -4.57 3.75 -12.02
N GLY A 90 -5.54 2.85 -11.88
CA GLY A 90 -5.45 1.63 -11.07
C GLY A 90 -4.41 0.63 -11.56
N PHE A 91 -4.08 0.62 -12.85
CA PHE A 91 -3.19 -0.35 -13.49
C PHE A 91 -1.84 -0.57 -12.77
N ALA A 92 -1.19 0.50 -12.30
CA ALA A 92 0.06 0.36 -11.54
C ALA A 92 -0.15 -0.34 -10.18
N PHE A 93 -1.32 -0.17 -9.57
CA PHE A 93 -1.69 -0.83 -8.32
C PHE A 93 -1.97 -2.33 -8.55
N GLU A 94 -2.63 -2.69 -9.65
CA GLU A 94 -2.87 -4.09 -10.05
C GLU A 94 -1.55 -4.86 -10.23
N ILE A 95 -0.60 -4.27 -10.97
CA ILE A 95 0.74 -4.86 -11.13
C ILE A 95 1.44 -4.97 -9.78
N PHE A 96 1.37 -3.93 -8.93
CA PHE A 96 1.98 -3.95 -7.60
C PHE A 96 1.39 -5.06 -6.72
N VAL A 97 0.06 -5.26 -6.74
CA VAL A 97 -0.61 -6.35 -6.03
C VAL A 97 -0.14 -7.72 -6.57
N GLY A 98 -0.07 -7.86 -7.89
CA GLY A 98 0.48 -9.07 -8.52
C GLY A 98 1.88 -9.39 -8.02
N ARG A 99 2.78 -8.40 -7.99
CA ARG A 99 4.15 -8.56 -7.48
C ARG A 99 4.20 -8.92 -5.99
N ILE A 100 3.27 -8.43 -5.18
CA ILE A 100 3.14 -8.85 -3.78
C ILE A 100 2.75 -10.32 -3.73
N LEU A 101 1.69 -10.72 -4.42
CA LEU A 101 1.18 -12.09 -4.40
C LEU A 101 2.22 -13.11 -4.92
N GLU A 102 2.97 -12.78 -5.98
CA GLU A 102 4.10 -13.61 -6.45
C GLU A 102 5.13 -13.87 -5.33
N ASN A 103 5.46 -12.86 -4.55
CA ASN A 103 6.38 -13.01 -3.43
C ASN A 103 5.80 -13.86 -2.28
N TYR A 104 4.50 -14.10 -2.28
CA TYR A 104 3.80 -15.01 -1.36
C TYR A 104 3.49 -16.38 -1.99
N GLY A 105 4.04 -16.65 -3.17
CA GLY A 105 3.98 -17.95 -3.84
C GLY A 105 2.79 -18.12 -4.78
N TYR A 106 1.96 -17.11 -4.97
CA TYR A 106 0.90 -17.15 -5.98
C TYR A 106 1.51 -17.11 -7.39
N ASN A 107 0.95 -17.88 -8.30
CA ASN A 107 1.31 -17.81 -9.71
C ASN A 107 0.40 -16.78 -10.40
N VAL A 108 0.97 -15.63 -10.81
CA VAL A 108 0.25 -14.60 -11.56
C VAL A 108 0.10 -15.03 -13.02
N ILE A 109 -1.14 -15.23 -13.46
CA ILE A 109 -1.48 -15.60 -14.84
C ILE A 109 -1.46 -14.34 -15.74
N GLY A 110 -2.01 -13.23 -15.25
CA GLY A 110 -2.00 -11.96 -15.97
C GLY A 110 -2.85 -10.87 -15.32
N THR A 111 -2.76 -9.68 -15.88
CA THR A 111 -3.54 -8.49 -15.52
C THR A 111 -4.42 -8.04 -16.67
N ASN A 112 -5.55 -7.42 -16.38
CA ASN A 112 -6.52 -6.89 -17.35
C ASN A 112 -6.95 -7.95 -18.39
N LEU A 113 -7.16 -9.19 -17.91
CA LEU A 113 -7.59 -10.28 -18.78
C LEU A 113 -9.07 -10.17 -19.13
N GLN A 114 -9.38 -10.46 -20.38
CA GLN A 114 -10.74 -10.50 -20.89
C GLN A 114 -11.27 -11.92 -20.77
N GLU A 115 -12.23 -12.15 -19.88
CA GLU A 115 -12.82 -13.48 -19.62
C GLU A 115 -14.32 -13.46 -19.99
N TYR A 116 -14.78 -14.54 -20.59
CA TYR A 116 -16.18 -14.69 -20.94
C TYR A 116 -16.92 -15.35 -19.78
N GLY A 117 -17.87 -14.64 -19.20
CA GLY A 117 -18.82 -15.19 -18.24
C GLY A 117 -19.96 -15.93 -18.95
N ARG A 118 -20.88 -16.47 -18.15
CA ARG A 118 -22.08 -17.12 -18.65
C ARG A 118 -23.00 -16.14 -19.38
N CYS A 119 -23.02 -14.86 -18.94
CA CYS A 119 -23.90 -13.83 -19.49
C CYS A 119 -23.16 -12.85 -20.39
N VAL A 120 -22.03 -12.32 -19.92
CA VAL A 120 -21.28 -11.26 -20.60
C VAL A 120 -19.78 -11.43 -20.49
N LYS A 121 -19.03 -10.66 -21.29
CA LYS A 121 -17.59 -10.56 -21.20
C LYS A 121 -17.18 -9.58 -20.11
N HIS A 122 -16.20 -9.98 -19.28
CA HIS A 122 -15.65 -9.18 -18.19
C HIS A 122 -14.16 -8.89 -18.38
N GLU A 123 -13.72 -7.71 -17.95
CA GLU A 123 -12.31 -7.45 -17.72
C GLU A 123 -12.00 -7.77 -16.26
N VAL A 124 -10.98 -8.61 -16.02
CA VAL A 124 -10.52 -9.02 -14.69
C VAL A 124 -9.17 -8.38 -14.42
N ASP A 125 -9.08 -7.56 -13.36
CA ASP A 125 -7.89 -6.75 -13.06
C ASP A 125 -6.64 -7.61 -12.87
N LEU A 126 -6.76 -8.74 -12.13
CA LEU A 126 -5.66 -9.65 -11.87
C LEU A 126 -6.17 -11.08 -11.70
N VAL A 127 -5.50 -12.03 -12.34
CA VAL A 127 -5.77 -13.45 -12.24
C VAL A 127 -4.57 -14.16 -11.68
N VAL A 128 -4.78 -14.94 -10.61
CA VAL A 128 -3.71 -15.73 -9.96
C VAL A 128 -4.15 -17.15 -9.67
N LYS A 129 -3.18 -18.06 -9.51
CA LYS A 129 -3.39 -19.38 -8.93
C LYS A 129 -2.78 -19.47 -7.52
N GLU A 130 -3.49 -20.13 -6.62
CA GLU A 130 -3.00 -20.38 -5.26
C GLU A 130 -1.82 -21.36 -5.26
N PRO A 131 -0.84 -21.16 -4.35
CA PRO A 131 0.41 -21.95 -4.39
C PRO A 131 0.22 -23.45 -4.09
N ILE A 132 -0.79 -23.81 -3.30
CA ILE A 132 -0.97 -25.20 -2.83
C ILE A 132 -2.09 -25.91 -3.58
N THR A 133 -3.21 -25.20 -3.78
CA THR A 133 -4.43 -25.82 -4.34
C THR A 133 -4.50 -25.71 -5.85
N ASP A 134 -3.64 -24.90 -6.48
CA ASP A 134 -3.67 -24.48 -7.90
C ASP A 134 -5.01 -23.83 -8.33
N LYS A 135 -5.86 -23.48 -7.36
CA LYS A 135 -7.16 -22.88 -7.60
C LYS A 135 -7.01 -21.46 -8.15
N LYS A 136 -7.85 -21.16 -9.13
CA LYS A 136 -7.83 -19.89 -9.88
C LYS A 136 -8.67 -18.83 -9.16
N LEU A 137 -8.03 -17.69 -8.83
CA LEU A 137 -8.67 -16.54 -8.19
C LEU A 137 -8.89 -15.41 -9.18
N MET A 138 -10.11 -14.90 -9.21
CA MET A 138 -10.46 -13.61 -9.78
C MET A 138 -10.17 -12.52 -8.73
N ILE A 139 -9.38 -11.52 -9.07
CA ILE A 139 -9.03 -10.40 -8.17
C ILE A 139 -9.47 -9.09 -8.79
N GLU A 140 -10.29 -8.36 -8.04
CA GLU A 140 -10.66 -6.97 -8.32
C GLU A 140 -9.81 -6.04 -7.46
N CYS A 141 -9.14 -5.07 -8.08
CA CYS A 141 -8.25 -4.12 -7.45
C CYS A 141 -8.88 -2.73 -7.37
N LYS A 142 -9.23 -2.29 -6.16
CA LYS A 142 -9.78 -0.95 -5.95
C LYS A 142 -8.74 0.02 -5.44
N TYR A 143 -8.24 0.85 -6.35
CA TYR A 143 -7.22 1.85 -6.06
C TYR A 143 -7.83 3.21 -5.74
N HIS A 144 -7.34 3.84 -4.67
CA HIS A 144 -7.67 5.22 -4.30
C HIS A 144 -6.39 6.03 -4.14
N ASN A 145 -6.28 7.15 -4.85
CA ASN A 145 -5.14 8.05 -4.81
C ASN A 145 -5.30 9.21 -3.81
N PHE A 146 -6.43 9.28 -3.10
CA PHE A 146 -6.69 10.29 -2.07
C PHE A 146 -6.91 9.64 -0.70
N PRO A 147 -6.39 10.25 0.40
CA PRO A 147 -6.61 9.76 1.75
C PRO A 147 -8.06 10.03 2.23
N GLY A 148 -8.53 9.21 3.15
CA GLY A 148 -9.84 9.39 3.81
C GLY A 148 -11.01 8.73 3.11
N ILE A 149 -10.79 8.08 1.97
CA ILE A 149 -11.79 7.26 1.27
C ILE A 149 -11.79 5.86 1.87
N TYR A 150 -12.98 5.28 1.98
CA TYR A 150 -13.23 3.88 2.33
C TYR A 150 -13.77 3.16 1.11
N THR A 151 -13.34 1.93 0.88
CA THR A 151 -13.97 1.03 -0.09
C THR A 151 -15.27 0.53 0.53
N GLY A 152 -16.39 0.79 -0.13
CA GLY A 152 -17.75 0.55 0.38
C GLY A 152 -18.36 -0.76 -0.12
N LEU A 153 -19.59 -1.04 0.32
CA LEU A 153 -20.31 -2.28 0.00
C LEU A 153 -20.54 -2.43 -1.51
N LYS A 154 -20.71 -1.33 -2.25
CA LYS A 154 -20.93 -1.36 -3.70
C LYS A 154 -19.82 -2.12 -4.45
N GLU A 155 -18.56 -1.89 -4.09
CA GLU A 155 -17.40 -2.53 -4.71
C GLU A 155 -17.41 -4.04 -4.44
N SER A 156 -17.74 -4.45 -3.22
CA SER A 156 -17.83 -5.87 -2.83
C SER A 156 -18.99 -6.59 -3.56
N LEU A 157 -20.16 -5.97 -3.61
CA LEU A 157 -21.31 -6.48 -4.35
C LEU A 157 -21.02 -6.62 -5.85
N TYR A 158 -20.35 -5.62 -6.44
CA TYR A 158 -20.00 -5.64 -7.86
C TYR A 158 -19.00 -6.76 -8.18
N THR A 159 -17.98 -6.93 -7.33
CA THR A 159 -17.00 -8.01 -7.45
C THR A 159 -17.69 -9.36 -7.40
N HIS A 160 -18.59 -9.56 -6.43
CA HIS A 160 -19.33 -10.82 -6.27
C HIS A 160 -20.26 -11.10 -7.45
N ALA A 161 -21.01 -10.11 -7.93
CA ALA A 161 -21.88 -10.30 -9.11
C ALA A 161 -21.08 -10.72 -10.36
N ARG A 162 -19.88 -10.12 -10.58
CA ARG A 162 -18.95 -10.52 -11.64
C ARG A 162 -18.46 -11.96 -11.44
N PHE A 163 -18.08 -12.33 -10.22
CA PHE A 163 -17.63 -13.68 -9.90
C PHE A 163 -18.74 -14.72 -10.17
N LEU A 164 -19.99 -14.43 -9.81
CA LEU A 164 -21.10 -15.35 -10.09
C LEU A 164 -21.28 -15.62 -11.58
N ASP A 165 -21.08 -14.62 -12.45
CA ASP A 165 -21.11 -14.82 -13.90
C ASP A 165 -19.91 -15.59 -14.43
N LEU A 166 -18.74 -15.49 -13.76
CA LEU A 166 -17.48 -16.15 -14.07
C LEU A 166 -17.21 -17.43 -13.27
N SER A 167 -18.20 -17.96 -12.57
CA SER A 167 -18.04 -19.11 -11.63
C SER A 167 -17.62 -20.42 -12.29
N GLU A 168 -17.73 -20.55 -13.60
CA GLU A 168 -17.19 -21.71 -14.36
C GLU A 168 -15.69 -21.54 -14.68
N VAL A 169 -15.14 -20.32 -14.54
CA VAL A 169 -13.75 -19.98 -14.89
C VAL A 169 -12.87 -19.85 -13.65
N PHE A 170 -13.45 -19.42 -12.53
CA PHE A 170 -12.74 -19.11 -11.28
C PHE A 170 -13.31 -19.87 -10.09
N ASP A 171 -12.42 -20.34 -9.22
CA ASP A 171 -12.80 -21.03 -7.98
C ASP A 171 -13.13 -20.08 -6.84
N TYR A 172 -12.49 -18.90 -6.81
CA TYR A 172 -12.62 -17.89 -5.76
C TYR A 172 -12.56 -16.49 -6.32
N GLU A 173 -13.06 -15.55 -5.53
CA GLU A 173 -12.91 -14.12 -5.74
C GLU A 173 -12.16 -13.44 -4.61
N MET A 174 -11.49 -12.34 -4.91
CA MET A 174 -10.82 -11.49 -3.92
C MET A 174 -10.99 -10.01 -4.27
N LEU A 175 -11.40 -9.20 -3.30
CA LEU A 175 -11.35 -7.75 -3.40
C LEU A 175 -10.09 -7.22 -2.72
N VAL A 176 -9.25 -6.52 -3.47
CA VAL A 176 -8.01 -5.90 -2.97
C VAL A 176 -8.15 -4.39 -2.99
N CYS A 177 -7.79 -3.70 -1.89
CA CYS A 177 -7.78 -2.24 -1.90
C CYS A 177 -6.67 -1.64 -1.05
N ASN A 178 -6.17 -0.47 -1.48
CA ASN A 178 -5.16 0.30 -0.74
C ASN A 178 -5.75 1.17 0.37
N THR A 179 -7.03 1.05 0.68
CA THR A 179 -7.74 1.79 1.73
C THR A 179 -8.35 0.85 2.77
N LYS A 180 -9.00 1.41 3.77
CA LYS A 180 -9.85 0.63 4.67
C LYS A 180 -11.16 0.30 3.97
N VAL A 181 -11.75 -0.81 4.34
CA VAL A 181 -13.12 -1.20 3.98
C VAL A 181 -14.10 -0.80 5.08
N SER A 182 -15.38 -0.66 4.73
CA SER A 182 -16.45 -0.46 5.73
C SER A 182 -16.75 -1.76 6.47
N ASP A 183 -17.41 -1.65 7.63
CA ASP A 183 -17.83 -2.82 8.41
C ASP A 183 -18.85 -3.66 7.63
N ASP A 184 -19.70 -3.05 6.82
CA ASP A 184 -20.65 -3.74 5.95
C ASP A 184 -19.95 -4.63 4.91
N VAL A 185 -18.82 -4.16 4.32
CA VAL A 185 -17.99 -4.99 3.42
C VAL A 185 -17.46 -6.21 4.14
N ILE A 186 -16.95 -6.04 5.37
CA ILE A 186 -16.39 -7.16 6.16
C ILE A 186 -17.49 -8.18 6.47
N THR A 187 -18.67 -7.69 6.85
CA THR A 187 -19.82 -8.55 7.19
C THR A 187 -20.32 -9.30 5.97
N TYR A 188 -20.48 -8.60 4.84
CA TYR A 188 -20.94 -9.20 3.61
C TYR A 188 -19.94 -10.23 3.06
N ALA A 189 -18.66 -9.86 2.98
CA ALA A 189 -17.61 -10.75 2.49
C ALA A 189 -17.52 -12.06 3.30
N LYS A 190 -17.67 -11.99 4.63
CA LYS A 190 -17.74 -13.19 5.48
C LYS A 190 -18.98 -14.05 5.19
N CYS A 191 -20.10 -13.45 4.85
CA CYS A 191 -21.34 -14.16 4.57
C CYS A 191 -21.27 -14.98 3.27
N ILE A 192 -20.56 -14.45 2.25
CA ILE A 192 -20.47 -15.06 0.91
C ILE A 192 -19.10 -15.71 0.63
N ASP A 193 -18.22 -15.80 1.63
CA ASP A 193 -16.84 -16.31 1.51
C ASP A 193 -15.96 -15.54 0.51
N GLN A 194 -16.23 -14.22 0.31
CA GLN A 194 -15.40 -13.36 -0.50
C GLN A 194 -14.08 -13.04 0.22
N LYS A 195 -12.94 -13.32 -0.42
CA LYS A 195 -11.62 -12.97 0.13
C LYS A 195 -11.40 -11.45 0.09
N LEU A 196 -10.83 -10.91 1.17
CA LEU A 196 -10.47 -9.48 1.26
C LEU A 196 -8.97 -9.34 1.53
N LEU A 197 -8.30 -8.48 0.77
CA LEU A 197 -6.94 -8.02 1.03
C LEU A 197 -6.91 -6.48 0.98
N CYS A 198 -7.07 -5.86 2.14
CA CYS A 198 -7.22 -4.42 2.23
C CYS A 198 -6.09 -3.80 3.06
N TRP A 199 -5.97 -2.47 3.11
CA TRP A 199 -4.88 -1.79 3.81
C TRP A 199 -4.61 -2.33 5.22
N ARG A 200 -5.67 -2.59 6.01
CA ARG A 200 -5.60 -3.12 7.39
C ARG A 200 -6.60 -4.24 7.66
N TYR A 201 -6.97 -4.95 6.65
CA TYR A 201 -7.85 -6.11 6.77
C TYR A 201 -7.44 -7.20 5.76
N PRO A 202 -7.40 -8.48 6.18
CA PRO A 202 -7.62 -8.99 7.55
C PRO A 202 -6.50 -8.52 8.51
N PRO A 203 -6.71 -8.50 9.84
CA PRO A 203 -5.77 -7.93 10.80
C PRO A 203 -4.35 -8.48 10.72
N ASP A 204 -4.20 -9.79 10.53
CA ASP A 204 -2.90 -10.48 10.60
C ASP A 204 -2.17 -10.56 9.25
N ASN A 205 -2.91 -10.51 8.14
CA ASN A 205 -2.39 -10.63 6.77
C ASN A 205 -2.95 -9.54 5.85
N CYS A 206 -3.03 -8.31 6.34
CA CYS A 206 -3.43 -7.18 5.53
C CYS A 206 -2.32 -6.73 4.56
N LEU A 207 -2.68 -5.88 3.61
CA LEU A 207 -1.74 -5.37 2.60
C LEU A 207 -0.51 -4.69 3.24
N GLU A 208 -0.70 -3.85 4.29
CA GLU A 208 0.39 -3.22 5.05
C GLU A 208 1.35 -4.29 5.61
N ASN A 209 0.82 -5.32 6.28
CA ASN A 209 1.62 -6.37 6.88
C ASN A 209 2.37 -7.25 5.85
N MET A 210 1.73 -7.57 4.73
CA MET A 210 2.38 -8.34 3.66
C MET A 210 3.56 -7.58 3.06
N ILE A 211 3.43 -6.28 2.87
CA ILE A 211 4.52 -5.44 2.38
C ILE A 211 5.67 -5.41 3.37
N ASP A 212 5.39 -5.11 4.64
CA ASP A 212 6.42 -4.96 5.67
C ASP A 212 7.17 -6.28 5.95
N LYS A 213 6.44 -7.40 6.09
CA LYS A 213 7.03 -8.71 6.39
C LYS A 213 8.10 -9.18 5.37
N LYS A 214 7.99 -8.77 4.11
CA LYS A 214 8.89 -9.19 3.03
C LYS A 214 9.61 -8.02 2.34
N GLY A 215 9.54 -6.81 2.90
CA GLY A 215 10.18 -5.61 2.34
C GLY A 215 9.70 -5.27 0.92
N LEU A 216 8.40 -5.50 0.61
CA LEU A 216 7.80 -5.32 -0.72
C LEU A 216 7.36 -3.87 -0.96
N TYR A 217 8.18 -2.92 -0.55
CA TYR A 217 7.88 -1.50 -0.68
C TYR A 217 7.75 -1.09 -2.15
N PRO A 218 6.73 -0.27 -2.53
CA PRO A 218 6.60 0.23 -3.90
C PRO A 218 7.80 1.11 -4.26
N ILE A 219 8.17 1.14 -5.53
CA ILE A 219 9.28 1.95 -6.04
C ILE A 219 9.12 3.44 -5.70
N THR A 220 7.90 3.93 -5.57
CA THR A 220 7.54 5.31 -5.21
C THR A 220 7.97 5.72 -3.79
N ILE A 221 8.33 4.76 -2.93
CA ILE A 221 8.87 5.06 -1.59
C ILE A 221 10.23 5.79 -1.66
N LEU A 222 10.95 5.66 -2.77
CA LEU A 222 12.30 6.18 -2.96
C LEU A 222 12.38 7.66 -3.31
N ARG A 223 11.28 8.40 -3.30
CA ARG A 223 11.22 9.83 -3.64
C ARG A 223 11.91 10.13 -4.99
N LEU A 224 11.46 9.46 -6.02
CA LEU A 224 11.97 9.59 -7.38
C LEU A 224 11.52 10.91 -8.02
N GLN A 225 12.36 11.43 -8.93
CA GLN A 225 11.92 12.48 -9.84
C GLN A 225 10.89 11.91 -10.85
N PRO A 226 9.98 12.72 -11.40
CA PRO A 226 8.96 12.22 -12.33
C PRO A 226 9.54 11.40 -13.49
N LYS A 227 10.67 11.85 -14.05
CA LYS A 227 11.34 11.14 -15.16
C LYS A 227 12.00 9.83 -14.71
N GLU A 228 12.56 9.79 -13.49
CA GLU A 228 13.11 8.55 -12.91
C GLU A 228 12.00 7.52 -12.71
N LEU A 229 10.85 7.94 -12.15
CA LEU A 229 9.69 7.07 -11.95
C LEU A 229 9.15 6.55 -13.27
N GLU A 230 9.00 7.41 -14.28
CA GLU A 230 8.56 7.03 -15.62
C GLU A 230 9.48 5.95 -16.22
N ASN A 231 10.81 6.18 -16.20
CA ASN A 231 11.79 5.27 -16.76
C ASN A 231 11.80 3.92 -16.03
N LEU A 232 11.72 3.93 -14.69
CA LEU A 232 11.65 2.70 -13.89
C LEU A 232 10.35 1.94 -14.15
N SER A 233 9.21 2.61 -14.17
CA SER A 233 7.90 2.00 -14.43
C SER A 233 7.82 1.37 -15.83
N LYS A 234 8.32 2.06 -16.86
CA LYS A 234 8.41 1.51 -18.25
C LYS A 234 9.21 0.21 -18.30
N ASN A 235 10.23 0.09 -17.46
CA ASN A 235 11.07 -1.11 -17.33
C ASN A 235 10.56 -2.09 -16.25
N LYS A 236 9.30 -1.96 -15.83
CA LYS A 236 8.59 -2.87 -14.89
C LYS A 236 9.21 -2.95 -13.48
N PHE A 237 9.97 -1.95 -13.05
CA PHE A 237 10.43 -1.84 -11.67
C PHE A 237 9.28 -1.33 -10.80
N MET A 238 8.57 -2.23 -10.14
CA MET A 238 7.42 -1.91 -9.28
C MET A 238 7.77 -1.91 -7.81
N LEU A 239 8.69 -2.79 -7.39
CA LEU A 239 9.17 -2.89 -6.02
C LEU A 239 10.53 -2.19 -5.88
N ALA A 240 10.74 -1.48 -4.77
CA ALA A 240 12.03 -0.85 -4.49
C ALA A 240 13.19 -1.87 -4.53
N LYS A 241 12.95 -3.09 -4.01
CA LYS A 241 13.94 -4.17 -4.01
C LYS A 241 14.33 -4.68 -5.40
N ASP A 242 13.51 -4.43 -6.44
CA ASP A 242 13.84 -4.83 -7.81
C ASP A 242 15.16 -4.18 -8.26
N LEU A 243 15.50 -2.98 -7.75
CA LEU A 243 16.76 -2.31 -8.02
C LEU A 243 17.99 -3.06 -7.53
N LEU A 244 17.85 -3.99 -6.59
CA LEU A 244 18.96 -4.77 -6.07
C LEU A 244 19.25 -6.03 -6.90
N ASN A 245 18.31 -6.43 -7.77
CA ASN A 245 18.38 -7.66 -8.55
C ASN A 245 19.05 -7.45 -9.94
N VAL A 246 19.42 -6.22 -10.26
CA VAL A 246 20.00 -5.86 -11.56
C VAL A 246 21.34 -5.15 -11.35
N GLU A 247 22.31 -5.48 -12.15
CA GLU A 247 23.64 -4.89 -12.14
C GLU A 247 23.56 -3.39 -12.47
N ILE A 248 24.37 -2.56 -11.81
CA ILE A 248 24.20 -1.10 -11.83
C ILE A 248 24.45 -0.47 -13.21
N ASN A 249 25.39 -1.01 -13.98
CA ASN A 249 25.66 -0.53 -15.35
C ASN A 249 24.48 -0.85 -16.27
N GLN A 250 23.88 -2.03 -16.12
CA GLN A 250 22.67 -2.41 -16.82
C GLN A 250 21.49 -1.51 -16.43
N LEU A 251 21.28 -1.24 -15.12
CA LEU A 251 20.27 -0.30 -14.65
C LEU A 251 20.43 1.08 -15.30
N THR A 252 21.66 1.59 -15.34
CA THR A 252 21.95 2.89 -15.99
C THR A 252 21.54 2.89 -17.43
N HIS A 253 21.88 1.84 -18.16
CA HIS A 253 21.58 1.73 -19.60
C HIS A 253 20.08 1.68 -19.87
N ILE A 254 19.31 0.87 -19.11
CA ILE A 254 17.88 0.68 -19.35
C ILE A 254 17.01 1.82 -18.80
N THR A 255 17.47 2.51 -17.74
CA THR A 255 16.68 3.56 -17.07
C THR A 255 17.13 4.99 -17.39
N ASN A 256 18.30 5.17 -17.98
CA ASN A 256 18.95 6.47 -18.17
C ASN A 256 19.12 7.28 -16.84
N ILE A 257 19.23 6.57 -15.70
CA ILE A 257 19.51 7.20 -14.40
C ILE A 257 21.01 7.10 -14.15
N PRO A 258 21.69 8.20 -13.75
CA PRO A 258 23.12 8.19 -13.49
C PRO A 258 23.52 7.19 -12.40
N ILE A 259 24.68 6.53 -12.57
CA ILE A 259 25.22 5.51 -11.65
C ILE A 259 25.22 6.01 -10.19
N ALA A 260 25.75 7.20 -9.93
CA ALA A 260 25.80 7.77 -8.59
C ALA A 260 24.42 7.97 -7.95
N ARG A 261 23.36 8.18 -8.76
CA ARG A 261 21.99 8.27 -8.30
C ARG A 261 21.45 6.88 -7.99
N LEU A 262 21.67 5.90 -8.87
CA LEU A 262 21.28 4.50 -8.67
C LEU A 262 21.93 3.89 -7.43
N GLN A 263 23.22 4.15 -7.20
CA GLN A 263 23.91 3.71 -5.98
C GLN A 263 23.23 4.24 -4.71
N ARG A 264 22.86 5.53 -4.70
CA ARG A 264 22.12 6.13 -3.59
C ARG A 264 20.75 5.48 -3.40
N LEU A 265 20.02 5.20 -4.49
CA LEU A 265 18.74 4.51 -4.43
C LEU A 265 18.89 3.09 -3.90
N GLN A 266 19.84 2.30 -4.40
CA GLN A 266 20.13 0.95 -3.90
C GLN A 266 20.52 0.95 -2.41
N ASN A 267 21.34 1.90 -1.97
CA ASN A 267 21.70 2.03 -0.55
C ASN A 267 20.46 2.38 0.30
N THR A 268 19.58 3.24 -0.19
CA THR A 268 18.30 3.53 0.47
C THR A 268 17.43 2.27 0.57
N VAL A 269 17.33 1.48 -0.50
CA VAL A 269 16.58 0.21 -0.49
C VAL A 269 17.13 -0.74 0.57
N LYS A 270 18.44 -0.93 0.63
CA LYS A 270 19.09 -1.79 1.64
C LYS A 270 18.74 -1.36 3.07
N GLN A 271 18.58 -0.07 3.32
CA GLN A 271 18.23 0.45 4.67
C GLN A 271 16.75 0.24 5.03
N ILE A 272 15.85 0.16 4.06
CA ILE A 272 14.41 0.05 4.35
C ILE A 272 13.89 -1.38 4.36
N ILE A 273 14.59 -2.34 3.75
CA ILE A 273 14.15 -3.75 3.67
C ILE A 273 14.66 -4.62 4.84
N HIS A 274 15.46 -4.05 5.75
CA HIS A 274 16.01 -4.71 6.95
C HIS A 274 15.36 -4.26 8.23
#